data_e51871f4c453562a2b9add283a645c8d
#
_entry.id   e51871f4c453562a2b9add283a645c8d
#
_cell.length_a   1.000
_cell.length_b   1.000
_cell.length_c   1.000
_cell.angle_alpha   90.00
_cell.angle_beta   90.00
_cell.angle_gamma   90.00
#
_symmetry.space_group_name_H-M   'P 1'
#
loop_
_entity.id
_entity.type
_entity.pdbx_description
1 polymer ?
#
loop_
_entity_poly.entity_id
_entity_poly.type
_entity_poly.pdbx_seq_one_letter_code
_entity_poly.pdbx_strand_id
1 'polypeptide(L)'
;MPTVFRWFIANLIVFAPLLLVIQQVHTWYPNDDDWPWWVAALLIGTLLAAGYAALRFWFATDPDLRETWKNTEELIAELEAKNLVRREVYHARRAFQVEETEDEGSNYFLELADGRVLFISGQMLYEYEPDESGGPRRFPCTEFELVLKSDTGDMLDLHCRGQTLEPEVMAPAFTIEDFKSGWTPENLEILDKPYETLKQERLKSA
;
A
#
# COMPACT_ATOMS: atom_id res chain seq x y z
N MET A 1 2.32 -21.62 -3.29
CA MET A 1 1.71 -22.69 -2.45
C MET A 1 0.23 -22.37 -2.31
N PRO A 2 -0.73 -23.31 -2.50
CA PRO A 2 -2.17 -23.01 -2.37
C PRO A 2 -2.51 -22.51 -0.96
N THR A 3 -3.38 -21.50 -0.87
CA THR A 3 -3.78 -20.85 0.41
C THR A 3 -4.34 -21.85 1.42
N VAL A 4 -5.12 -22.83 0.97
CA VAL A 4 -5.68 -23.90 1.82
C VAL A 4 -4.59 -24.74 2.48
N PHE A 5 -3.52 -25.05 1.75
CA PHE A 5 -2.40 -25.84 2.28
C PHE A 5 -1.55 -25.04 3.29
N ARG A 6 -1.37 -23.75 3.05
CA ARG A 6 -0.72 -22.84 4.03
C ARG A 6 -1.51 -22.77 5.33
N TRP A 7 -2.85 -22.61 5.21
CA TRP A 7 -3.75 -22.60 6.35
C TRP A 7 -3.65 -23.89 7.17
N PHE A 8 -3.64 -25.04 6.49
CA PHE A 8 -3.52 -26.34 7.15
C PHE A 8 -2.20 -26.49 7.92
N ILE A 9 -1.07 -26.09 7.31
CA ILE A 9 0.25 -26.17 7.96
C ILE A 9 0.33 -25.20 9.14
N ALA A 10 -0.16 -23.97 9.01
CA ALA A 10 -0.18 -23.01 10.12
C ALA A 10 -0.96 -23.53 11.32
N ASN A 11 -2.12 -24.14 11.10
CA ASN A 11 -2.87 -24.77 12.17
C ASN A 11 -2.12 -25.95 12.79
N LEU A 12 -1.45 -26.77 11.99
CA LEU A 12 -0.65 -27.89 12.49
C LEU A 12 0.50 -27.40 13.40
N ILE A 13 1.16 -26.32 13.03
CA ILE A 13 2.23 -25.69 13.83
C ILE A 13 1.71 -25.23 15.19
N VAL A 14 0.47 -24.73 15.27
CA VAL A 14 -0.13 -24.26 16.54
C VAL A 14 -0.62 -25.42 17.37
N PHE A 15 -1.42 -26.31 16.79
CA PHE A 15 -2.15 -27.32 17.56
C PHE A 15 -1.33 -28.56 17.92
N ALA A 16 -0.40 -28.99 17.05
CA ALA A 16 0.38 -30.20 17.34
C ALA A 16 1.25 -30.08 18.62
N PRO A 17 2.06 -29.03 18.80
CA PRO A 17 2.85 -28.88 20.03
C PRO A 17 1.95 -28.66 21.26
N LEU A 18 0.84 -27.95 21.14
CA LEU A 18 -0.09 -27.75 22.24
C LEU A 18 -0.71 -29.07 22.72
N LEU A 19 -1.15 -29.91 21.79
CA LEU A 19 -1.70 -31.24 22.11
C LEU A 19 -0.65 -32.15 22.77
N LEU A 20 0.60 -32.12 22.28
CA LEU A 20 1.70 -32.87 22.90
C LEU A 20 1.97 -32.43 24.33
N VAL A 21 1.98 -31.14 24.60
CA VAL A 21 2.16 -30.60 25.96
C VAL A 21 1.00 -31.02 26.86
N ILE A 22 -0.25 -30.87 26.40
CA ILE A 22 -1.43 -31.28 27.16
C ILE A 22 -1.37 -32.78 27.48
N GLN A 23 -1.07 -33.62 26.51
CA GLN A 23 -0.94 -35.06 26.69
C GLN A 23 0.14 -35.39 27.73
N GLN A 24 1.30 -34.72 27.65
CA GLN A 24 2.40 -34.95 28.60
C GLN A 24 2.04 -34.51 30.03
N VAL A 25 1.39 -33.35 30.16
CA VAL A 25 0.90 -32.85 31.46
C VAL A 25 -0.13 -33.79 32.05
N HIS A 26 -1.11 -34.26 31.25
CA HIS A 26 -2.13 -35.20 31.74
C HIS A 26 -1.54 -36.56 32.18
N THR A 27 -0.40 -36.97 31.58
CA THR A 27 0.34 -38.17 32.02
C THR A 27 0.94 -37.98 33.41
N TRP A 28 1.42 -36.78 33.76
CA TRP A 28 2.02 -36.45 35.07
C TRP A 28 0.97 -36.10 36.12
N TYR A 29 -0.12 -35.48 35.70
CA TYR A 29 -1.20 -34.97 36.55
C TYR A 29 -2.56 -35.41 35.98
N PRO A 30 -3.00 -36.66 36.25
CA PRO A 30 -4.22 -37.22 35.65
C PRO A 30 -5.50 -36.51 36.13
N ASN A 31 -5.46 -35.76 37.24
CA ASN A 31 -6.60 -34.97 37.73
C ASN A 31 -6.35 -33.48 37.40
N ASP A 32 -7.25 -32.87 36.66
CA ASP A 32 -7.12 -31.45 36.21
C ASP A 32 -7.11 -30.47 37.40
N ASP A 33 -7.76 -30.80 38.53
CA ASP A 33 -7.84 -30.01 39.73
C ASP A 33 -6.47 -29.88 40.45
N ASP A 34 -5.54 -30.78 40.20
CA ASP A 34 -4.21 -30.83 40.81
C ASP A 34 -3.11 -30.13 39.97
N TRP A 35 -3.48 -29.44 38.90
CA TRP A 35 -2.49 -28.82 38.01
C TRP A 35 -1.76 -27.66 38.71
N PRO A 36 -0.42 -27.74 38.82
CA PRO A 36 0.35 -26.63 39.36
C PRO A 36 0.26 -25.38 38.48
N TRP A 37 0.38 -24.20 39.10
CA TRP A 37 0.31 -22.90 38.40
C TRP A 37 1.29 -22.79 37.18
N TRP A 38 2.45 -23.43 37.28
CA TRP A 38 3.44 -23.40 36.19
C TRP A 38 2.97 -24.14 34.92
N VAL A 39 2.00 -25.03 35.02
CA VAL A 39 1.38 -25.72 33.86
C VAL A 39 0.64 -24.68 33.01
N ALA A 40 -0.08 -23.76 33.63
CA ALA A 40 -0.72 -22.67 32.89
C ALA A 40 0.32 -21.81 32.16
N ALA A 41 1.43 -21.47 32.82
CA ALA A 41 2.53 -20.73 32.21
C ALA A 41 3.17 -21.51 31.04
N LEU A 42 3.34 -22.82 31.15
CA LEU A 42 3.86 -23.67 30.09
C LEU A 42 2.92 -23.69 28.87
N LEU A 43 1.62 -23.85 29.09
CA LEU A 43 0.61 -23.85 28.01
C LEU A 43 0.54 -22.51 27.31
N ILE A 44 0.52 -21.41 28.05
CA ILE A 44 0.53 -20.05 27.48
C ILE A 44 1.83 -19.82 26.69
N GLY A 45 2.99 -20.18 27.23
CA GLY A 45 4.28 -20.06 26.56
C GLY A 45 4.33 -20.86 25.25
N THR A 46 3.80 -22.10 25.26
CA THR A 46 3.73 -22.96 24.07
C THR A 46 2.81 -22.34 23.03
N LEU A 47 1.64 -21.80 23.43
CA LEU A 47 0.69 -21.15 22.53
C LEU A 47 1.31 -19.90 21.87
N LEU A 48 1.99 -19.07 22.66
CA LEU A 48 2.65 -17.86 22.14
C LEU A 48 3.79 -18.22 21.18
N ALA A 49 4.64 -19.19 21.53
CA ALA A 49 5.72 -19.65 20.67
C ALA A 49 5.21 -20.24 19.35
N ALA A 50 4.18 -21.10 19.44
CA ALA A 50 3.56 -21.72 18.27
C ALA A 50 2.83 -20.68 17.41
N GLY A 51 2.11 -19.72 18.01
CA GLY A 51 1.49 -18.60 17.32
C GLY A 51 2.53 -17.74 16.58
N TYR A 52 3.62 -17.41 17.24
CA TYR A 52 4.74 -16.70 16.58
C TYR A 52 5.33 -17.50 15.40
N ALA A 53 5.55 -18.79 15.57
CA ALA A 53 6.06 -19.66 14.51
C ALA A 53 5.09 -19.75 13.32
N ALA A 54 3.77 -19.84 13.58
CA ALA A 54 2.74 -19.85 12.54
C ALA A 54 2.69 -18.51 11.78
N LEU A 55 2.78 -17.39 12.48
CA LEU A 55 2.86 -16.06 11.86
C LEU A 55 4.12 -15.95 10.98
N ARG A 56 5.29 -16.32 11.50
CA ARG A 56 6.54 -16.33 10.72
C ARG A 56 6.44 -17.19 9.47
N PHE A 57 5.83 -18.39 9.59
CA PHE A 57 5.59 -19.26 8.44
C PHE A 57 4.65 -18.61 7.43
N TRP A 58 3.55 -17.98 7.89
CA TRP A 58 2.58 -17.32 7.02
C TRP A 58 3.23 -16.18 6.24
N PHE A 59 3.91 -15.27 6.91
CA PHE A 59 4.63 -14.16 6.28
C PHE A 59 5.73 -14.64 5.31
N ALA A 60 6.48 -15.70 5.66
CA ALA A 60 7.53 -16.22 4.80
C ALA A 60 7.03 -16.90 3.52
N THR A 61 5.77 -17.41 3.55
CA THR A 61 5.18 -18.16 2.42
C THR A 61 4.18 -17.37 1.60
N ASP A 62 3.80 -16.18 2.04
CA ASP A 62 2.93 -15.28 1.30
C ASP A 62 3.76 -14.31 0.44
N PRO A 63 3.71 -14.43 -0.90
CA PRO A 63 4.47 -13.54 -1.77
C PRO A 63 4.03 -12.07 -1.65
N ASP A 64 2.72 -11.82 -1.51
CA ASP A 64 2.17 -10.47 -1.44
C ASP A 64 2.59 -9.75 -0.16
N LEU A 65 2.51 -10.46 0.99
CA LEU A 65 3.00 -9.93 2.27
C LEU A 65 4.52 -9.76 2.28
N ARG A 66 5.25 -10.63 1.60
CA ARG A 66 6.72 -10.52 1.49
C ARG A 66 7.13 -9.30 0.67
N GLU A 67 6.41 -8.93 -0.36
CA GLU A 67 6.64 -7.70 -1.14
C GLU A 67 6.42 -6.46 -0.28
N THR A 68 5.37 -6.42 0.54
CA THR A 68 5.05 -5.28 1.43
C THR A 68 6.15 -4.95 2.46
N TRP A 69 7.01 -5.92 2.81
CA TRP A 69 8.09 -5.73 3.80
C TRP A 69 9.47 -5.49 3.18
N LYS A 70 9.58 -5.48 1.85
CA LYS A 70 10.82 -5.12 1.18
C LYS A 70 10.97 -3.60 1.12
N ASN A 71 12.20 -3.14 1.19
CA ASN A 71 12.48 -1.76 0.81
C ASN A 71 12.14 -1.57 -0.67
N THR A 72 11.54 -0.45 -1.01
CA THR A 72 11.11 -0.12 -2.39
C THR A 72 12.23 -0.32 -3.41
N GLU A 73 13.46 0.08 -3.08
CA GLU A 73 14.63 -0.10 -3.95
C GLU A 73 14.97 -1.58 -4.20
N GLU A 74 14.92 -2.43 -3.17
CA GLU A 74 15.16 -3.88 -3.31
C GLU A 74 14.07 -4.56 -4.13
N LEU A 75 12.82 -4.13 -3.95
CA LEU A 75 11.68 -4.63 -4.72
C LEU A 75 11.82 -4.27 -6.20
N ILE A 76 12.14 -3.01 -6.50
CA ILE A 76 12.36 -2.54 -7.88
C ILE A 76 13.51 -3.32 -8.53
N ALA A 77 14.65 -3.49 -7.84
CA ALA A 77 15.79 -4.24 -8.38
C ALA A 77 15.45 -5.72 -8.68
N GLU A 78 14.65 -6.37 -7.82
CA GLU A 78 14.20 -7.75 -8.07
C GLU A 78 13.25 -7.84 -9.26
N LEU A 79 12.32 -6.88 -9.39
CA LEU A 79 11.37 -6.82 -10.49
C LEU A 79 12.06 -6.46 -11.82
N GLU A 80 13.07 -5.58 -11.79
CA GLU A 80 13.90 -5.26 -12.98
C GLU A 80 14.67 -6.51 -13.45
N ALA A 81 15.24 -7.29 -12.56
CA ALA A 81 15.91 -8.54 -12.91
C ALA A 81 14.97 -9.57 -13.60
N LYS A 82 13.66 -9.43 -13.36
CA LYS A 82 12.59 -10.25 -13.98
C LYS A 82 11.96 -9.60 -15.21
N ASN A 83 12.40 -8.40 -15.63
CA ASN A 83 11.79 -7.57 -16.67
C ASN A 83 10.31 -7.22 -16.38
N LEU A 84 9.96 -7.04 -15.13
CA LEU A 84 8.62 -6.69 -14.67
C LEU A 84 8.48 -5.21 -14.26
N VAL A 85 9.44 -4.36 -14.63
CA VAL A 85 9.40 -2.92 -14.41
C VAL A 85 9.29 -2.19 -15.74
N ARG A 86 8.40 -1.19 -15.76
CA ARG A 86 8.25 -0.22 -16.86
C ARG A 86 8.49 1.18 -16.30
N ARG A 87 9.26 1.99 -17.00
CA ARG A 87 9.54 3.39 -16.65
C ARG A 87 8.91 4.31 -17.66
N GLU A 88 8.16 5.28 -17.23
CA GLU A 88 7.49 6.27 -18.07
C GLU A 88 7.86 7.68 -17.62
N VAL A 89 8.30 8.51 -18.56
CA VAL A 89 8.65 9.91 -18.30
C VAL A 89 7.52 10.80 -18.78
N TYR A 90 7.09 11.69 -17.91
CA TYR A 90 6.04 12.66 -18.17
C TYR A 90 6.57 14.09 -18.04
N HIS A 91 6.02 14.99 -18.84
CA HIS A 91 6.28 16.41 -18.75
C HIS A 91 4.97 17.14 -18.46
N ALA A 92 4.89 17.79 -17.29
CA ALA A 92 3.72 18.56 -16.88
C ALA A 92 4.00 20.06 -17.02
N ARG A 93 2.95 20.82 -17.34
CA ARG A 93 2.99 22.29 -17.45
C ARG A 93 2.32 22.97 -16.26
N ARG A 94 1.22 22.39 -15.80
CA ARG A 94 0.38 22.91 -14.72
C ARG A 94 -0.20 21.77 -13.91
N ALA A 95 -0.61 22.08 -12.69
CA ALA A 95 -1.29 21.14 -11.83
C ALA A 95 -2.38 21.84 -11.02
N PHE A 96 -3.45 21.12 -10.67
CA PHE A 96 -4.29 21.45 -9.54
C PHE A 96 -4.42 20.24 -8.62
N GLN A 97 -4.61 20.52 -7.35
CA GLN A 97 -4.79 19.52 -6.31
C GLN A 97 -6.26 19.38 -5.97
N VAL A 98 -6.70 18.20 -5.61
CA VAL A 98 -7.99 17.96 -4.97
C VAL A 98 -7.73 17.56 -3.54
N GLU A 99 -8.49 18.15 -2.61
CA GLU A 99 -8.41 17.85 -1.19
C GLU A 99 -8.58 16.34 -0.97
N GLU A 100 -7.81 15.78 -0.04
CA GLU A 100 -7.89 14.36 0.25
C GLU A 100 -9.19 13.96 0.94
N THR A 101 -9.57 12.71 0.78
CA THR A 101 -10.73 12.11 1.46
C THR A 101 -10.20 11.04 2.41
N GLU A 102 -10.44 11.19 3.72
CA GLU A 102 -10.20 10.15 4.73
C GLU A 102 -8.81 9.48 4.69
N ASP A 103 -7.72 10.27 4.63
CA ASP A 103 -6.32 9.78 4.61
C ASP A 103 -5.97 8.85 3.40
N GLU A 104 -6.72 8.94 2.30
CA GLU A 104 -6.44 8.16 1.07
C GLU A 104 -5.23 8.66 0.28
N GLY A 105 -4.69 9.83 0.64
CA GLY A 105 -3.56 10.45 -0.01
C GLY A 105 -3.93 11.60 -0.93
N SER A 106 -2.90 12.31 -1.37
CA SER A 106 -3.07 13.47 -2.23
C SER A 106 -3.53 13.12 -3.63
N ASN A 107 -4.31 14.02 -4.23
CA ASN A 107 -4.88 13.86 -5.56
C ASN A 107 -4.46 15.03 -6.45
N TYR A 108 -3.84 14.75 -7.59
CA TYR A 108 -3.38 15.76 -8.54
C TYR A 108 -3.90 15.51 -9.96
N PHE A 109 -4.29 16.58 -10.63
CA PHE A 109 -4.52 16.62 -12.08
C PHE A 109 -3.39 17.41 -12.72
N LEU A 110 -2.64 16.78 -13.60
CA LEU A 110 -1.45 17.33 -14.24
C LEU A 110 -1.72 17.53 -15.73
N GLU A 111 -1.68 18.79 -16.20
CA GLU A 111 -1.70 19.04 -17.64
C GLU A 111 -0.34 18.67 -18.23
N LEU A 112 -0.33 17.67 -19.10
CA LEU A 112 0.87 17.21 -19.77
C LEU A 112 1.26 18.13 -20.95
N ALA A 113 2.51 18.04 -21.39
CA ALA A 113 3.04 18.84 -22.49
C ALA A 113 2.28 18.63 -23.81
N ASP A 114 1.63 17.48 -24.00
CA ASP A 114 0.81 17.15 -25.16
C ASP A 114 -0.66 17.61 -25.04
N GLY A 115 -1.04 18.20 -23.89
CA GLY A 115 -2.37 18.73 -23.64
C GLY A 115 -3.36 17.75 -23.00
N ARG A 116 -2.97 16.47 -22.82
CA ARG A 116 -3.74 15.51 -22.04
C ARG A 116 -3.59 15.80 -20.55
N VAL A 117 -4.45 15.21 -19.74
CA VAL A 117 -4.40 15.36 -18.28
C VAL A 117 -4.16 14.02 -17.64
N LEU A 118 -3.09 13.91 -16.84
CA LEU A 118 -2.82 12.75 -16.00
C LEU A 118 -3.42 12.99 -14.60
N PHE A 119 -4.22 12.06 -14.14
CA PHE A 119 -4.62 11.99 -12.74
C PHE A 119 -3.67 11.07 -11.98
N ILE A 120 -3.18 11.53 -10.83
CA ILE A 120 -2.31 10.76 -9.95
C ILE A 120 -2.76 10.94 -8.51
N SER A 121 -2.89 9.83 -7.80
CA SER A 121 -3.39 9.79 -6.43
C SER A 121 -2.67 8.73 -5.60
N GLY A 122 -2.67 8.91 -4.29
CA GLY A 122 -2.22 7.90 -3.35
C GLY A 122 -1.35 8.42 -2.21
N GLN A 123 -1.29 7.63 -1.14
CA GLN A 123 -0.56 7.96 0.08
C GLN A 123 0.95 8.15 -0.13
N MET A 124 1.56 7.50 -1.13
CA MET A 124 2.97 7.68 -1.44
C MET A 124 3.33 9.13 -1.82
N LEU A 125 2.34 9.92 -2.25
CA LEU A 125 2.55 11.33 -2.60
C LEU A 125 2.84 12.21 -1.38
N TYR A 126 2.49 11.77 -0.16
CA TYR A 126 2.83 12.49 1.07
C TYR A 126 4.33 12.68 1.26
N GLU A 127 5.15 11.73 0.78
CA GLU A 127 6.61 11.87 0.86
C GLU A 127 7.17 13.07 0.07
N TYR A 128 6.36 13.60 -0.85
CA TYR A 128 6.74 14.71 -1.75
C TYR A 128 6.08 16.04 -1.35
N GLU A 129 5.20 16.03 -0.38
CA GLU A 129 4.55 17.22 0.15
C GLU A 129 5.33 17.85 1.30
N PRO A 130 5.07 19.13 1.62
CA PRO A 130 5.63 19.76 2.82
C PRO A 130 5.17 19.00 4.07
N ASP A 131 6.12 18.58 4.88
CA ASP A 131 5.85 18.00 6.19
C ASP A 131 5.53 19.09 7.23
N GLU A 132 5.19 18.68 8.48
CA GLU A 132 4.91 19.61 9.60
C GLU A 132 6.09 20.54 9.90
N SER A 133 7.32 20.19 9.51
CA SER A 133 8.53 21.01 9.67
C SER A 133 8.66 22.09 8.59
N GLY A 134 7.77 22.10 7.58
CA GLY A 134 7.77 23.06 6.48
C GLY A 134 8.82 22.75 5.41
N GLY A 135 9.14 21.48 5.20
CA GLY A 135 9.99 21.03 4.10
C GLY A 135 9.48 21.49 2.72
N PRO A 136 10.35 21.59 1.71
CA PRO A 136 9.92 22.01 0.39
C PRO A 136 9.04 20.93 -0.28
N ARG A 137 7.97 21.37 -0.93
CA ARG A 137 7.20 20.54 -1.85
C ARG A 137 8.11 20.03 -2.96
N ARG A 138 8.04 18.77 -3.29
CA ARG A 138 8.83 18.15 -4.37
C ARG A 138 7.96 17.70 -5.55
N PHE A 139 6.67 17.40 -5.30
CA PHE A 139 5.69 17.06 -6.31
C PHE A 139 4.41 17.86 -6.11
N PRO A 140 3.72 18.28 -7.18
CA PRO A 140 3.99 17.99 -8.60
C PRO A 140 5.22 18.71 -9.14
N CYS A 141 5.77 18.23 -10.27
CA CYS A 141 6.95 18.82 -10.91
C CYS A 141 6.85 18.75 -12.45
N THR A 142 7.65 19.58 -13.13
CA THR A 142 7.58 19.75 -14.60
C THR A 142 8.05 18.54 -15.38
N GLU A 143 8.89 17.70 -14.79
CA GLU A 143 9.35 16.43 -15.36
C GLU A 143 9.45 15.40 -14.26
N PHE A 144 8.82 14.25 -14.49
CA PHE A 144 8.86 13.13 -13.54
C PHE A 144 8.85 11.79 -14.26
N GLU A 145 9.45 10.80 -13.61
CA GLU A 145 9.44 9.42 -14.05
C GLU A 145 8.60 8.58 -13.10
N LEU A 146 7.68 7.82 -13.66
CA LEU A 146 6.92 6.79 -12.94
C LEU A 146 7.60 5.44 -13.13
N VAL A 147 7.85 4.73 -12.03
CA VAL A 147 8.32 3.36 -12.01
C VAL A 147 7.12 2.48 -11.78
N LEU A 148 6.72 1.70 -12.78
CA LEU A 148 5.48 0.93 -12.79
C LEU A 148 5.77 -0.57 -12.85
N LYS A 149 4.93 -1.36 -12.21
CA LYS A 149 4.89 -2.80 -12.38
C LYS A 149 4.29 -3.13 -13.74
N SER A 150 4.99 -3.90 -14.58
CA SER A 150 4.59 -4.09 -16.00
C SER A 150 3.34 -4.94 -16.19
N ASP A 151 3.01 -5.80 -15.24
CA ASP A 151 1.88 -6.73 -15.29
C ASP A 151 0.57 -6.12 -14.75
N THR A 152 0.65 -5.32 -13.70
CA THR A 152 -0.53 -4.70 -13.06
C THR A 152 -0.68 -3.22 -13.37
N GLY A 153 0.41 -2.52 -13.71
CA GLY A 153 0.43 -1.07 -13.86
C GLY A 153 0.56 -0.30 -12.54
N ASP A 154 0.71 -1.01 -11.42
CA ASP A 154 0.86 -0.38 -10.10
C ASP A 154 2.11 0.50 -10.04
N MET A 155 1.99 1.66 -9.42
CA MET A 155 3.08 2.58 -9.20
C MET A 155 3.97 2.06 -8.05
N LEU A 156 5.24 1.82 -8.35
CA LEU A 156 6.25 1.38 -7.40
C LEU A 156 7.03 2.56 -6.82
N ASP A 157 7.28 3.58 -7.66
CA ASP A 157 8.05 4.75 -7.25
C ASP A 157 7.79 5.93 -8.20
N LEU A 158 8.15 7.15 -7.74
CA LEU A 158 8.03 8.40 -8.49
C LEU A 158 9.31 9.21 -8.31
N HIS A 159 9.96 9.57 -9.40
CA HIS A 159 11.16 10.38 -9.41
C HIS A 159 10.91 11.75 -10.04
N CYS A 160 10.91 12.81 -9.23
CA CYS A 160 10.86 14.19 -9.71
C CYS A 160 12.22 14.61 -10.25
N ARG A 161 12.26 15.05 -11.50
CA ARG A 161 13.50 15.49 -12.20
C ARG A 161 13.48 16.96 -12.59
N GLY A 162 12.30 17.53 -12.75
CA GLY A 162 12.10 18.92 -13.15
C GLY A 162 11.95 19.89 -11.98
N GLN A 163 11.47 21.08 -12.29
CA GLN A 163 11.14 22.10 -11.30
C GLN A 163 9.82 21.78 -10.64
N THR A 164 9.67 22.06 -9.35
CA THR A 164 8.40 21.92 -8.63
C THR A 164 7.34 22.84 -9.25
N LEU A 165 6.14 22.33 -9.41
CA LEU A 165 4.95 23.06 -9.80
C LEU A 165 4.11 23.31 -8.56
N GLU A 166 3.78 24.58 -8.30
CA GLU A 166 2.75 24.88 -7.31
C GLU A 166 1.38 24.60 -7.92
N PRO A 167 0.50 23.82 -7.24
CA PRO A 167 -0.85 23.64 -7.70
C PRO A 167 -1.58 24.99 -7.81
N GLU A 168 -2.22 25.24 -8.95
CA GLU A 168 -2.94 26.51 -9.20
C GLU A 168 -4.07 26.73 -8.21
N VAL A 169 -4.69 25.66 -7.74
CA VAL A 169 -5.81 25.67 -6.78
C VAL A 169 -5.90 24.31 -6.09
N MET A 170 -6.40 24.33 -4.85
CA MET A 170 -6.89 23.14 -4.16
C MET A 170 -8.42 23.12 -4.32
N ALA A 171 -8.92 22.15 -5.07
CA ALA A 171 -10.35 21.93 -5.25
C ALA A 171 -10.88 21.05 -4.10
N PRO A 172 -12.20 21.10 -3.81
CA PRO A 172 -12.82 20.28 -2.77
C PRO A 172 -12.61 18.78 -2.98
N ALA A 173 -12.60 18.02 -1.88
CA ALA A 173 -12.50 16.57 -1.89
C ALA A 173 -13.56 15.89 -2.76
N PHE A 174 -13.29 14.67 -3.21
CA PHE A 174 -14.28 13.86 -3.90
C PHE A 174 -15.41 13.49 -2.95
N THR A 175 -16.64 13.62 -3.43
CA THR A 175 -17.84 13.27 -2.69
C THR A 175 -18.26 11.81 -2.95
N ILE A 176 -19.12 11.27 -2.08
CA ILE A 176 -19.70 9.92 -2.28
C ILE A 176 -20.48 9.86 -3.63
N GLU A 177 -21.08 10.97 -4.05
CA GLU A 177 -21.77 11.08 -5.34
C GLU A 177 -20.80 11.00 -6.51
N ASP A 178 -19.60 11.61 -6.41
CA ASP A 178 -18.54 11.50 -7.43
C ASP A 178 -18.13 10.05 -7.62
N PHE A 179 -17.88 9.31 -6.53
CA PHE A 179 -17.54 7.89 -6.61
C PHE A 179 -18.67 7.04 -7.22
N LYS A 180 -19.93 7.27 -6.82
CA LYS A 180 -21.08 6.54 -7.35
C LYS A 180 -21.36 6.82 -8.82
N SER A 181 -21.08 8.02 -9.29
CA SER A 181 -21.28 8.42 -10.70
C SER A 181 -20.16 7.95 -11.63
N GLY A 182 -19.06 7.43 -11.07
CA GLY A 182 -17.86 7.07 -11.81
C GLY A 182 -17.10 8.31 -12.34
N TRP A 183 -17.28 9.45 -11.70
CA TRP A 183 -16.56 10.67 -12.07
C TRP A 183 -15.13 10.72 -11.49
N THR A 184 -14.86 9.96 -10.45
CA THR A 184 -13.52 9.85 -9.85
C THR A 184 -12.62 9.05 -10.78
N PRO A 185 -11.53 9.64 -11.31
CA PRO A 185 -10.61 8.90 -12.16
C PRO A 185 -9.86 7.81 -11.39
N GLU A 186 -9.43 6.79 -12.10
CA GLU A 186 -8.49 5.80 -11.55
C GLU A 186 -7.08 6.41 -11.44
N ASN A 187 -6.29 5.91 -10.47
CA ASN A 187 -4.91 6.36 -10.34
C ASN A 187 -4.13 6.07 -11.64
N LEU A 188 -3.35 7.05 -12.09
CA LEU A 188 -2.60 7.06 -13.35
C LEU A 188 -3.47 7.10 -14.62
N GLU A 189 -4.74 7.42 -14.51
CA GLU A 189 -5.61 7.60 -15.67
C GLU A 189 -5.23 8.84 -16.47
N ILE A 190 -5.14 8.67 -17.81
CA ILE A 190 -4.98 9.78 -18.73
C ILE A 190 -6.35 10.18 -19.27
N LEU A 191 -6.74 11.40 -18.97
CA LEU A 191 -8.04 11.94 -19.31
C LEU A 191 -7.99 12.75 -20.60
N ASP A 192 -8.96 12.52 -21.49
CA ASP A 192 -9.10 13.25 -22.76
C ASP A 192 -9.79 14.61 -22.59
N LYS A 193 -10.38 14.89 -21.41
CA LYS A 193 -10.99 16.18 -21.13
C LYS A 193 -9.93 17.28 -20.96
N PRO A 194 -10.17 18.51 -21.45
CA PRO A 194 -9.27 19.63 -21.25
C PRO A 194 -9.09 19.97 -19.77
N TYR A 195 -7.87 20.33 -19.39
CA TYR A 195 -7.49 20.68 -18.04
C TYR A 195 -8.41 21.73 -17.39
N GLU A 196 -8.69 22.82 -18.11
CA GLU A 196 -9.56 23.88 -17.60
C GLU A 196 -11.00 23.40 -17.35
N THR A 197 -11.48 22.45 -18.17
CA THR A 197 -12.82 21.87 -17.97
C THR A 197 -12.86 21.04 -16.70
N LEU A 198 -11.88 20.16 -16.49
CA LEU A 198 -11.77 19.33 -15.29
C LEU A 198 -11.66 20.19 -14.03
N LYS A 199 -10.78 21.21 -14.06
CA LYS A 199 -10.62 22.16 -12.95
C LYS A 199 -11.93 22.89 -12.62
N GLN A 200 -12.64 23.36 -13.62
CA GLN A 200 -13.92 24.06 -13.44
C GLN A 200 -15.05 23.15 -12.94
N GLU A 201 -15.13 21.92 -13.46
CA GLU A 201 -16.07 20.92 -12.99
C GLU A 201 -15.84 20.65 -11.50
N ARG A 202 -14.57 20.45 -11.10
CA ARG A 202 -14.19 20.16 -9.71
C ARG A 202 -14.53 21.33 -8.76
N LEU A 203 -14.23 22.57 -9.16
CA LEU A 203 -14.52 23.76 -8.35
C LEU A 203 -16.04 24.03 -8.19
N LYS A 204 -16.88 23.50 -9.08
CA LYS A 204 -18.35 23.66 -8.99
C LYS A 204 -19.03 22.56 -8.17
N SER A 205 -18.35 21.47 -7.92
CA SER A 205 -18.88 20.34 -7.12
C SER A 205 -18.83 20.58 -5.60
N ALA A 206 -18.46 21.80 -5.18
CA ALA A 206 -18.38 22.27 -3.80
C ALA A 206 -19.73 22.74 -3.25
#